data_f4185254d2c7a12fd4c33ec34626e790
#
_entry.id   f4185254d2c7a12fd4c33ec34626e790
#
_cell.length_a   1.000
_cell.length_b   1.000
_cell.length_c   1.000
_cell.angle_alpha   90.00
_cell.angle_beta   90.00
_cell.angle_gamma   90.00
#
_symmetry.space_group_name_H-M   'P 1'
#
loop_
_entity.id
_entity.type
_entity.pdbx_description
1 polymer ?
#
loop_
_entity_poly.entity_id
_entity_poly.type
_entity_poly.pdbx_seq_one_letter_code
_entity_poly.pdbx_strand_id
1 'polypeptide(L)'
;ILLPLLSQGYTKEQKEEYEKRRLEKYREYLALKKEEIQEEKEREEYVLRHNYPELSEVLGYVYEKKKLWARTNSDDDFLDIRIGSGNIPLKAKLNAPREHFDMEEDVLKDELAELTDEQVMLENVPIMIRLLENTVLGAQGAPEDVIGFINTVVLQLAILFSYDEVKLVFLMEEKQLADMGYIKYL
;
A
#
# COMPACT_ATOMS: atom_id res chain seq x y z
N ILE A 1 60.65 16.42 -26.28
CA ILE A 1 59.97 17.06 -25.11
C ILE A 1 58.45 17.27 -25.32
N LEU A 2 57.93 17.10 -26.54
CA LEU A 2 56.48 17.30 -26.85
C LEU A 2 55.60 16.03 -26.67
N LEU A 3 56.19 14.83 -26.69
CA LEU A 3 55.44 13.57 -26.58
C LEU A 3 54.69 13.33 -25.26
N PRO A 4 55.23 13.68 -24.06
CA PRO A 4 54.50 13.44 -22.81
C PRO A 4 53.28 14.38 -22.62
N LEU A 5 53.28 15.56 -23.18
CA LEU A 5 52.15 16.48 -23.11
C LEU A 5 50.95 16.03 -23.94
N LEU A 6 51.20 15.44 -25.11
CA LEU A 6 50.17 14.89 -26.00
C LEU A 6 49.53 13.62 -25.39
N SER A 7 50.32 12.78 -24.70
CA SER A 7 49.81 11.59 -24.02
C SER A 7 48.98 11.93 -22.79
N GLN A 8 49.29 12.99 -22.05
CA GLN A 8 48.48 13.48 -20.92
C GLN A 8 47.14 14.07 -21.35
N GLY A 9 47.10 14.82 -22.46
CA GLY A 9 45.87 15.34 -23.04
C GLY A 9 44.93 14.24 -23.52
N TYR A 10 45.47 13.26 -24.24
CA TYR A 10 44.71 12.10 -24.72
C TYR A 10 44.10 11.22 -23.58
N THR A 11 44.85 11.00 -22.52
CA THR A 11 44.36 10.27 -21.32
C THR A 11 43.32 11.05 -20.56
N LYS A 12 43.38 12.38 -20.52
CA LYS A 12 42.39 13.24 -19.87
C LYS A 12 41.05 13.21 -20.61
N GLU A 13 41.07 13.40 -21.93
CA GLU A 13 39.85 13.33 -22.77
C GLU A 13 39.19 11.93 -22.67
N GLN A 14 39.96 10.86 -22.68
CA GLN A 14 39.42 9.51 -22.51
C GLN A 14 38.76 9.29 -21.13
N LYS A 15 39.32 9.84 -20.06
CA LYS A 15 38.72 9.79 -18.73
C LYS A 15 37.42 10.57 -18.68
N GLU A 16 37.38 11.78 -19.21
CA GLU A 16 36.18 12.62 -19.27
C GLU A 16 35.07 11.94 -20.09
N GLU A 17 35.41 11.34 -21.22
CA GLU A 17 34.44 10.59 -22.05
C GLU A 17 33.93 9.33 -21.34
N TYR A 18 34.79 8.62 -20.61
CA TYR A 18 34.42 7.45 -19.81
C TYR A 18 33.46 7.85 -18.68
N GLU A 19 33.77 8.90 -17.92
CA GLU A 19 32.90 9.39 -16.84
C GLU A 19 31.55 9.87 -17.40
N LYS A 20 31.53 10.55 -18.52
CA LYS A 20 30.29 10.98 -19.17
C LYS A 20 29.40 9.79 -19.54
N ARG A 21 29.97 8.75 -20.15
CA ARG A 21 29.23 7.52 -20.50
C ARG A 21 28.76 6.74 -19.25
N ARG A 22 29.57 6.75 -18.17
CA ARG A 22 29.19 6.17 -16.89
C ARG A 22 27.99 6.88 -16.31
N LEU A 23 28.00 8.21 -16.27
CA LEU A 23 26.89 9.04 -15.81
C LEU A 23 25.60 8.81 -16.63
N GLU A 24 25.71 8.78 -17.94
CA GLU A 24 24.57 8.53 -18.84
C GLU A 24 23.93 7.17 -18.54
N LYS A 25 24.72 6.10 -18.52
CA LYS A 25 24.24 4.74 -18.23
C LYS A 25 23.62 4.62 -16.83
N TYR A 26 24.18 5.31 -15.85
CA TYR A 26 23.65 5.27 -14.51
C TYR A 26 22.32 6.00 -14.42
N ARG A 27 22.18 7.15 -15.07
CA ARG A 27 20.90 7.86 -15.15
C ARG A 27 19.83 7.09 -15.91
N GLU A 28 20.19 6.38 -16.98
CA GLU A 28 19.29 5.44 -17.64
C GLU A 28 18.83 4.33 -16.66
N TYR A 29 19.76 3.77 -15.90
CA TYR A 29 19.42 2.78 -14.87
C TYR A 29 18.50 3.33 -13.78
N LEU A 30 18.77 4.54 -13.26
CA LEU A 30 17.90 5.20 -12.29
C LEU A 30 16.49 5.49 -12.86
N ALA A 31 16.42 5.90 -14.11
CA ALA A 31 15.13 6.14 -14.79
C ALA A 31 14.31 4.84 -14.89
N LEU A 32 14.94 3.74 -15.29
CA LEU A 32 14.29 2.42 -15.32
C LEU A 32 13.82 1.99 -13.92
N LYS A 33 14.63 2.24 -12.88
CA LYS A 33 14.24 1.92 -11.50
C LYS A 33 13.07 2.76 -11.00
N LYS A 34 13.00 4.04 -11.37
CA LYS A 34 11.83 4.89 -11.08
C LYS A 34 10.57 4.35 -11.74
N GLU A 35 10.66 3.91 -12.98
CA GLU A 35 9.54 3.32 -13.71
C GLU A 35 9.07 2.01 -13.04
N GLU A 36 10.01 1.10 -12.71
CA GLU A 36 9.69 -0.14 -11.97
C GLU A 36 8.98 0.13 -10.64
N ILE A 37 9.42 1.14 -9.87
CA ILE A 37 8.79 1.55 -8.61
C ILE A 37 7.38 2.07 -8.86
N GLN A 38 7.21 2.88 -9.87
CA GLN A 38 5.91 3.45 -10.21
C GLN A 38 4.92 2.36 -10.66
N GLU A 39 5.37 1.40 -11.49
CA GLU A 39 4.56 0.26 -11.90
C GLU A 39 4.15 -0.60 -10.69
N GLU A 40 5.07 -0.86 -9.75
CA GLU A 40 4.78 -1.62 -8.54
C GLU A 40 3.81 -0.87 -7.62
N LYS A 41 3.96 0.46 -7.48
CA LYS A 41 3.01 1.33 -6.78
C LYS A 41 1.61 1.18 -7.37
N GLU A 42 1.46 1.38 -8.67
CA GLU A 42 0.17 1.30 -9.37
C GLU A 42 -0.45 -0.09 -9.26
N ARG A 43 0.37 -1.13 -9.34
CA ARG A 43 -0.06 -2.51 -9.19
C ARG A 43 -0.57 -2.79 -7.77
N GLU A 44 0.17 -2.38 -6.73
CA GLU A 44 -0.23 -2.59 -5.33
C GLU A 44 -1.48 -1.78 -5.00
N GLU A 45 -1.59 -0.52 -5.45
CA GLU A 45 -2.80 0.29 -5.31
C GLU A 45 -4.01 -0.37 -5.98
N TYR A 46 -3.85 -0.89 -7.20
CA TYR A 46 -4.92 -1.60 -7.91
C TYR A 46 -5.36 -2.84 -7.15
N VAL A 47 -4.41 -3.67 -6.70
CA VAL A 47 -4.71 -4.91 -5.95
C VAL A 47 -5.44 -4.60 -4.65
N LEU A 48 -4.98 -3.60 -3.89
CA LEU A 48 -5.62 -3.21 -2.64
C LEU A 48 -7.06 -2.71 -2.87
N ARG A 49 -7.28 -1.83 -3.85
CA ARG A 49 -8.62 -1.33 -4.16
C ARG A 49 -9.56 -2.43 -4.65
N HIS A 50 -9.03 -3.38 -5.43
CA HIS A 50 -9.83 -4.50 -5.95
C HIS A 50 -10.21 -5.52 -4.85
N ASN A 51 -9.27 -5.82 -3.95
CA ASN A 51 -9.50 -6.79 -2.88
C ASN A 51 -10.35 -6.22 -1.74
N TYR A 52 -10.25 -4.90 -1.50
CA TYR A 52 -10.97 -4.22 -0.42
C TYR A 52 -11.84 -3.08 -0.97
N PRO A 53 -12.93 -3.42 -1.65
CA PRO A 53 -13.83 -2.44 -2.28
C PRO A 53 -14.50 -1.53 -1.24
N GLU A 54 -15.09 -0.45 -1.70
CA GLU A 54 -15.88 0.44 -0.86
C GLU A 54 -17.18 -0.22 -0.40
N LEU A 55 -17.72 0.24 0.74
CA LEU A 55 -18.97 -0.28 1.26
C LEU A 55 -20.13 -0.20 0.26
N SER A 56 -20.15 0.85 -0.56
CA SER A 56 -21.13 1.01 -1.65
C SER A 56 -21.10 -0.13 -2.66
N GLU A 57 -19.90 -0.59 -3.02
CA GLU A 57 -19.71 -1.75 -3.90
C GLU A 57 -20.07 -3.05 -3.20
N VAL A 58 -19.65 -3.21 -1.93
CA VAL A 58 -20.01 -4.39 -1.10
C VAL A 58 -21.53 -4.52 -0.97
N LEU A 59 -22.25 -3.41 -0.77
CA LEU A 59 -23.71 -3.41 -0.77
C LEU A 59 -24.29 -3.81 -2.14
N GLY A 60 -23.62 -3.45 -3.24
CA GLY A 60 -23.99 -3.88 -4.59
C GLY A 60 -24.00 -5.40 -4.75
N TYR A 61 -23.10 -6.12 -4.06
CA TYR A 61 -23.06 -7.60 -4.10
C TYR A 61 -24.37 -8.26 -3.63
N VAL A 62 -25.06 -7.62 -2.68
CA VAL A 62 -26.35 -8.09 -2.20
C VAL A 62 -27.42 -8.01 -3.28
N TYR A 63 -27.48 -6.89 -4.01
CA TYR A 63 -28.43 -6.69 -5.10
C TYR A 63 -28.14 -7.58 -6.30
N GLU A 64 -26.87 -7.73 -6.64
CA GLU A 64 -26.44 -8.57 -7.75
C GLU A 64 -26.41 -10.05 -7.43
N LYS A 65 -26.49 -10.44 -6.15
CA LYS A 65 -26.34 -11.81 -5.66
C LYS A 65 -25.01 -12.46 -6.09
N LYS A 66 -23.94 -11.67 -6.07
CA LYS A 66 -22.58 -12.07 -6.45
C LYS A 66 -21.62 -11.75 -5.33
N LYS A 67 -20.52 -12.50 -5.25
CA LYS A 67 -19.46 -12.33 -4.24
C LYS A 67 -19.95 -12.30 -2.78
N LEU A 68 -21.15 -12.83 -2.51
CA LEU A 68 -21.63 -13.03 -1.15
C LEU A 68 -20.82 -14.15 -0.51
N TRP A 69 -20.37 -13.92 0.74
CA TRP A 69 -19.60 -14.90 1.51
C TRP A 69 -18.38 -15.42 0.75
N ALA A 70 -17.74 -14.52 0.00
CA ALA A 70 -16.60 -14.87 -0.85
C ALA A 70 -15.31 -15.09 -0.07
N ARG A 71 -15.25 -14.69 1.21
CA ARG A 71 -14.09 -14.85 2.08
C ARG A 71 -14.35 -15.94 3.11
N THR A 72 -13.39 -16.84 3.23
CA THR A 72 -13.46 -18.01 4.11
C THR A 72 -12.32 -18.02 5.11
N ASN A 73 -12.41 -18.82 6.13
CA ASN A 73 -11.36 -18.98 7.15
C ASN A 73 -10.04 -19.58 6.62
N SER A 74 -10.03 -20.00 5.35
CA SER A 74 -8.82 -20.47 4.67
C SER A 74 -8.05 -19.36 3.95
N ASP A 75 -8.64 -18.17 3.85
CA ASP A 75 -8.05 -17.02 3.17
C ASP A 75 -7.18 -16.19 4.14
N ASP A 76 -6.04 -15.69 3.65
CA ASP A 76 -5.10 -14.90 4.46
C ASP A 76 -5.70 -13.56 4.93
N ASP A 77 -6.73 -13.08 4.25
CA ASP A 77 -7.47 -11.85 4.53
C ASP A 77 -8.80 -12.09 5.27
N PHE A 78 -8.96 -13.27 5.87
CA PHE A 78 -10.13 -13.58 6.67
C PHE A 78 -10.26 -12.61 7.85
N LEU A 79 -11.44 -11.99 7.99
CA LEU A 79 -11.75 -10.95 8.96
C LEU A 79 -10.90 -9.65 8.82
N ASP A 80 -10.34 -9.39 7.65
CA ASP A 80 -9.81 -8.08 7.31
C ASP A 80 -10.98 -7.17 6.88
N ILE A 81 -11.20 -6.09 7.64
CA ILE A 81 -12.31 -5.16 7.43
C ILE A 81 -11.76 -3.80 7.00
N ARG A 82 -12.27 -3.27 5.89
CA ARG A 82 -11.96 -1.90 5.45
C ARG A 82 -12.65 -0.89 6.36
N ILE A 83 -11.87 0.05 6.90
CA ILE A 83 -12.37 1.12 7.77
C ILE A 83 -12.35 2.49 7.11
N GLY A 84 -11.67 2.63 5.99
CA GLY A 84 -11.54 3.90 5.30
C GLY A 84 -10.58 3.85 4.14
N SER A 85 -10.12 5.03 3.72
CA SER A 85 -9.05 5.21 2.73
C SER A 85 -8.00 6.15 3.29
N GLY A 86 -6.75 5.94 2.88
CA GLY A 86 -5.63 6.77 3.32
C GLY A 86 -4.37 6.47 2.52
N ASN A 87 -3.28 7.09 2.95
CA ASN A 87 -1.97 6.89 2.35
C ASN A 87 -1.15 5.97 3.24
N ILE A 88 -0.57 4.93 2.66
CA ILE A 88 0.29 3.99 3.37
C ILE A 88 1.61 3.80 2.62
N PRO A 89 2.70 3.47 3.31
CA PRO A 89 3.97 3.21 2.63
C PRO A 89 3.90 1.96 1.76
N LEU A 90 4.51 2.05 0.58
CA LEU A 90 4.75 0.90 -0.29
C LEU A 90 5.60 -0.14 0.46
N LYS A 91 5.13 -1.38 0.51
CA LYS A 91 5.83 -2.47 1.23
C LYS A 91 6.99 -3.07 0.43
N ALA A 92 7.10 -2.77 -0.85
CA ALA A 92 8.18 -3.26 -1.69
C ALA A 92 9.54 -2.81 -1.12
N LYS A 93 10.40 -3.77 -0.82
CA LYS A 93 11.78 -3.48 -0.43
C LYS A 93 12.55 -3.12 -1.69
N LEU A 94 12.85 -1.85 -1.86
CA LEU A 94 13.82 -1.40 -2.84
C LEU A 94 15.19 -1.95 -2.44
N ASN A 95 15.64 -2.98 -3.14
CA ASN A 95 16.98 -3.50 -2.96
C ASN A 95 17.97 -2.56 -3.65
N ALA A 96 18.39 -1.50 -2.95
CA ALA A 96 19.54 -0.72 -3.38
C ALA A 96 20.80 -1.59 -3.29
N PRO A 97 21.71 -1.55 -4.27
CA PRO A 97 23.00 -2.19 -4.15
C PRO A 97 23.69 -1.69 -2.87
N ARG A 98 24.15 -2.61 -2.02
CA ARG A 98 24.90 -2.23 -0.82
C ARG A 98 26.14 -1.46 -1.23
N GLU A 99 26.30 -0.26 -0.68
CA GLU A 99 27.43 0.61 -0.93
C GLU A 99 28.76 -0.12 -0.72
N HIS A 100 29.58 -0.17 -1.77
CA HIS A 100 31.02 -0.30 -1.59
C HIS A 100 31.55 1.08 -1.18
N PHE A 101 32.25 1.12 -0.07
CA PHE A 101 32.85 2.32 0.51
C PHE A 101 33.90 2.88 -0.49
N ASP A 102 33.51 3.85 -1.29
CA ASP A 102 34.41 4.63 -2.12
C ASP A 102 34.55 6.04 -1.54
N MET A 103 35.79 6.49 -1.39
CA MET A 103 36.15 7.73 -0.70
C MET A 103 35.87 9.01 -1.52
N GLU A 104 35.34 8.91 -2.72
CA GLU A 104 35.04 10.08 -3.55
C GLU A 104 33.55 10.45 -3.46
N GLU A 105 33.27 11.74 -3.26
CA GLU A 105 31.92 12.32 -3.38
C GLU A 105 31.42 12.10 -4.81
N ASP A 106 30.55 11.12 -4.98
CA ASP A 106 29.94 10.80 -6.26
C ASP A 106 28.51 11.35 -6.28
N VAL A 107 28.25 12.33 -7.15
CA VAL A 107 26.91 12.94 -7.37
C VAL A 107 25.83 11.86 -7.61
N LEU A 108 26.24 10.71 -8.12
CA LEU A 108 25.34 9.57 -8.34
C LEU A 108 24.85 8.92 -7.05
N LYS A 109 25.57 9.04 -5.94
CA LYS A 109 25.16 8.52 -4.64
C LYS A 109 24.01 9.35 -4.06
N ASP A 110 24.08 10.67 -4.25
CA ASP A 110 23.03 11.56 -3.77
C ASP A 110 21.73 11.31 -4.55
N GLU A 111 21.80 11.14 -5.88
CA GLU A 111 20.66 10.80 -6.73
C GLU A 111 20.04 9.41 -6.38
N LEU A 112 20.87 8.45 -5.96
CA LEU A 112 20.38 7.13 -5.50
C LEU A 112 19.78 7.22 -4.09
N ALA A 113 20.43 7.96 -3.17
CA ALA A 113 19.96 8.16 -1.82
C ALA A 113 18.58 8.84 -1.82
N GLU A 114 18.38 9.88 -2.62
CA GLU A 114 17.07 10.50 -2.80
C GLU A 114 15.99 9.48 -3.21
N LEU A 115 16.31 8.55 -4.12
CA LEU A 115 15.37 7.53 -4.58
C LEU A 115 15.07 6.44 -3.52
N THR A 116 16.04 6.17 -2.64
CA THR A 116 15.89 5.10 -1.63
C THR A 116 15.41 5.62 -0.28
N ASP A 117 15.66 6.90 0.02
CA ASP A 117 15.24 7.53 1.27
C ASP A 117 13.80 8.08 1.19
N GLU A 118 13.31 8.42 0.01
CA GLU A 118 11.90 8.76 -0.17
C GLU A 118 11.03 7.51 -0.01
N GLN A 119 10.34 7.44 1.12
CA GLN A 119 9.34 6.41 1.34
C GLN A 119 8.18 6.60 0.36
N VAL A 120 8.14 5.77 -0.69
CA VAL A 120 7.07 5.80 -1.67
C VAL A 120 5.74 5.51 -1.00
N MET A 121 4.78 6.42 -1.15
CA MET A 121 3.46 6.29 -0.56
C MET A 121 2.45 5.83 -1.60
N LEU A 122 1.67 4.81 -1.24
CA LEU A 122 0.43 4.45 -1.92
C LEU A 122 -0.64 5.47 -1.54
N GLU A 123 -1.38 5.97 -2.52
CA GLU A 123 -2.32 7.07 -2.31
C GLU A 123 -3.76 6.61 -2.39
N ASN A 124 -4.58 7.10 -1.45
CA ASN A 124 -6.01 6.79 -1.41
C ASN A 124 -6.31 5.30 -1.54
N VAL A 125 -5.57 4.48 -0.80
CA VAL A 125 -5.80 3.04 -0.74
C VAL A 125 -6.63 2.64 0.47
N PRO A 126 -7.30 1.47 0.44
CA PRO A 126 -8.05 0.96 1.58
C PRO A 126 -7.20 0.84 2.84
N ILE A 127 -7.70 1.32 3.96
CA ILE A 127 -7.16 1.05 5.30
C ILE A 127 -7.99 -0.04 5.94
N MET A 128 -7.32 -1.12 6.38
CA MET A 128 -7.97 -2.28 6.95
C MET A 128 -7.62 -2.47 8.43
N ILE A 129 -8.56 -3.06 9.16
CA ILE A 129 -8.29 -3.63 10.48
C ILE A 129 -8.39 -5.15 10.38
N ARG A 130 -7.39 -5.86 10.90
CA ARG A 130 -7.37 -7.30 11.03
C ARG A 130 -7.99 -7.70 12.35
N LEU A 131 -9.23 -8.17 12.33
CA LEU A 131 -9.94 -8.52 13.56
C LEU A 131 -9.35 -9.75 14.26
N LEU A 132 -8.72 -10.66 13.53
CA LEU A 132 -8.01 -11.81 14.12
C LEU A 132 -6.80 -11.39 14.97
N GLU A 133 -6.12 -10.33 14.59
CA GLU A 133 -4.94 -9.82 15.31
C GLU A 133 -5.34 -8.86 16.44
N ASN A 134 -6.48 -8.18 16.28
CA ASN A 134 -6.97 -7.15 17.19
C ASN A 134 -8.23 -7.63 17.92
N THR A 135 -8.04 -8.32 19.02
CA THR A 135 -9.14 -8.94 19.81
C THR A 135 -10.06 -7.93 20.50
N VAL A 136 -9.59 -6.71 20.73
CA VAL A 136 -10.37 -5.62 21.34
C VAL A 136 -10.14 -4.35 20.56
N LEU A 137 -11.22 -3.77 20.06
CA LEU A 137 -11.22 -2.50 19.36
C LEU A 137 -12.14 -1.52 20.06
N GLY A 138 -11.71 -0.27 20.18
CA GLY A 138 -12.52 0.83 20.70
C GLY A 138 -12.73 1.90 19.65
N ALA A 139 -13.98 2.33 19.46
CA ALA A 139 -14.31 3.49 18.63
C ALA A 139 -14.78 4.65 19.54
N GLN A 140 -14.21 5.83 19.33
CA GLN A 140 -14.56 7.04 20.06
C GLN A 140 -14.82 8.18 19.08
N GLY A 141 -15.93 8.88 19.27
CA GLY A 141 -16.33 10.01 18.42
C GLY A 141 -17.73 10.50 18.76
N ALA A 142 -18.31 11.31 17.90
CA ALA A 142 -19.72 11.65 18.02
C ALA A 142 -20.58 10.37 17.89
N PRO A 143 -21.70 10.25 18.59
CA PRO A 143 -22.52 9.02 18.58
C PRO A 143 -22.89 8.56 17.16
N GLU A 144 -23.23 9.50 16.28
CA GLU A 144 -23.59 9.24 14.90
C GLU A 144 -22.44 8.63 14.09
N ASP A 145 -21.23 9.13 14.28
CA ASP A 145 -20.01 8.63 13.63
C ASP A 145 -19.66 7.22 14.11
N VAL A 146 -19.79 6.97 15.42
CA VAL A 146 -19.52 5.66 16.02
C VAL A 146 -20.53 4.63 15.50
N ILE A 147 -21.81 4.98 15.44
CA ILE A 147 -22.85 4.11 14.88
C ILE A 147 -22.58 3.85 13.38
N GLY A 148 -22.22 4.88 12.62
CA GLY A 148 -21.87 4.75 11.20
C GLY A 148 -20.69 3.80 10.99
N PHE A 149 -19.66 3.92 11.84
CA PHE A 149 -18.50 3.02 11.81
C PHE A 149 -18.90 1.57 12.13
N ILE A 150 -19.66 1.35 13.21
CA ILE A 150 -20.14 0.00 13.59
C ILE A 150 -20.99 -0.60 12.46
N ASN A 151 -21.90 0.17 11.87
CA ASN A 151 -22.70 -0.29 10.74
C ASN A 151 -21.84 -0.71 9.55
N THR A 152 -20.78 0.05 9.25
CA THR A 152 -19.84 -0.29 8.18
C THR A 152 -19.14 -1.62 8.44
N VAL A 153 -18.70 -1.88 9.67
CA VAL A 153 -18.06 -3.13 10.07
C VAL A 153 -19.06 -4.29 9.99
N VAL A 154 -20.25 -4.13 10.58
CA VAL A 154 -21.29 -5.17 10.62
C VAL A 154 -21.75 -5.58 9.22
N LEU A 155 -21.98 -4.61 8.33
CA LEU A 155 -22.42 -4.89 6.96
C LEU A 155 -21.34 -5.64 6.17
N GLN A 156 -20.07 -5.26 6.32
CA GLN A 156 -18.99 -6.00 5.68
C GLN A 156 -18.90 -7.43 6.20
N LEU A 157 -19.00 -7.63 7.52
CA LEU A 157 -18.99 -8.97 8.13
C LEU A 157 -20.14 -9.83 7.62
N ALA A 158 -21.35 -9.29 7.53
CA ALA A 158 -22.52 -10.02 7.09
C ALA A 158 -22.53 -10.37 5.61
N ILE A 159 -21.90 -9.52 4.76
CA ILE A 159 -21.94 -9.68 3.31
C ILE A 159 -20.76 -10.53 2.81
N LEU A 160 -19.57 -10.29 3.36
CA LEU A 160 -18.32 -10.92 2.86
C LEU A 160 -18.04 -12.28 3.49
N PHE A 161 -18.55 -12.55 4.70
CA PHE A 161 -18.27 -13.78 5.46
C PHE A 161 -19.53 -14.59 5.70
N SER A 162 -19.39 -15.93 5.71
CA SER A 162 -20.50 -16.83 5.95
C SER A 162 -20.96 -16.79 7.40
N TYR A 163 -22.27 -16.88 7.62
CA TYR A 163 -22.86 -17.03 8.95
C TYR A 163 -22.44 -18.32 9.67
N ASP A 164 -21.91 -19.30 8.95
CA ASP A 164 -21.38 -20.54 9.55
C ASP A 164 -20.02 -20.30 10.20
N GLU A 165 -19.22 -19.36 9.66
CA GLU A 165 -17.86 -19.05 10.14
C GLU A 165 -17.83 -17.87 11.13
N VAL A 166 -18.73 -16.90 10.95
CA VAL A 166 -18.76 -15.65 11.76
C VAL A 166 -20.10 -15.51 12.43
N LYS A 167 -20.09 -15.35 13.76
CA LYS A 167 -21.27 -15.05 14.56
C LYS A 167 -21.14 -13.66 15.17
N LEU A 168 -22.17 -12.84 15.01
CA LEU A 168 -22.24 -11.52 15.58
C LEU A 168 -23.11 -11.52 16.83
N VAL A 169 -22.60 -10.98 17.93
CA VAL A 169 -23.35 -10.79 19.18
C VAL A 169 -23.36 -9.32 19.54
N PHE A 170 -24.55 -8.76 19.69
CA PHE A 170 -24.74 -7.35 20.03
C PHE A 170 -25.17 -7.19 21.48
N LEU A 171 -24.43 -6.37 22.23
CA LEU A 171 -24.78 -5.95 23.59
C LEU A 171 -25.04 -4.45 23.56
N MET A 172 -26.29 -4.02 23.64
CA MET A 172 -26.68 -2.62 23.51
C MET A 172 -27.89 -2.30 24.39
N GLU A 173 -28.12 -1.02 24.62
CA GLU A 173 -29.35 -0.53 25.27
C GLU A 173 -30.51 -0.52 24.25
N GLU A 174 -31.74 -0.75 24.74
CA GLU A 174 -32.95 -0.82 23.88
C GLU A 174 -33.15 0.42 23.02
N LYS A 175 -32.80 1.61 23.53
CA LYS A 175 -32.88 2.86 22.78
C LYS A 175 -31.95 2.88 21.52
N GLN A 176 -30.84 2.17 21.54
CA GLN A 176 -29.88 2.10 20.43
C GLN A 176 -30.36 1.13 19.33
N LEU A 177 -31.29 0.25 19.66
CA LEU A 177 -31.85 -0.70 18.70
C LEU A 177 -32.63 0.01 17.58
N ALA A 178 -33.16 1.22 17.81
CA ALA A 178 -33.85 2.01 16.81
C ALA A 178 -32.91 2.42 15.67
N ASP A 179 -31.66 2.75 15.98
CA ASP A 179 -30.62 3.19 15.02
C ASP A 179 -30.00 2.03 14.23
N MET A 180 -30.12 0.81 14.75
CA MET A 180 -29.56 -0.43 14.21
C MET A 180 -30.64 -1.49 13.96
N GLY A 181 -31.86 -1.07 13.60
CA GLY A 181 -33.02 -1.95 13.46
C GLY A 181 -32.87 -3.10 12.44
N TYR A 182 -31.89 -3.03 11.55
CA TYR A 182 -31.59 -4.09 10.59
C TYR A 182 -30.92 -5.32 11.24
N ILE A 183 -30.29 -5.17 12.42
CA ILE A 183 -29.60 -6.26 13.14
C ILE A 183 -30.51 -7.49 13.36
N LYS A 184 -31.80 -7.24 13.54
CA LYS A 184 -32.79 -8.34 13.72
C LYS A 184 -32.96 -9.22 12.48
N TYR A 185 -32.39 -8.85 11.34
CA TYR A 185 -32.46 -9.60 10.10
C TYR A 185 -31.12 -10.25 9.71
N LEU A 186 -30.05 -10.00 10.50
CA LEU A 186 -28.77 -10.67 10.36
C LEU A 186 -28.78 -11.98 11.15
#